data_33a75c28b647919f0f988bebecc6951e
#
_entry.id   33a75c28b647919f0f988bebecc6951e
#
_cell.length_a   1.000
_cell.length_b   1.000
_cell.length_c   1.000
_cell.angle_alpha   90.00
_cell.angle_beta   90.00
_cell.angle_gamma   90.00
#
_symmetry.space_group_name_H-M   'P 1'
#
loop_
_entity.id
_entity.type
_entity.pdbx_description
1 polymer ?
#
loop_
_entity_poly.entity_id
_entity_poly.type
_entity_poly.pdbx_seq_one_letter_code
_entity_poly.pdbx_strand_id
1 'polypeptide(L)'
;MGIKQDNGKSITVTISEGVTGTLEGTILTFKGPKGETSRDFLSPLVKTELKNNEVTVSIPVSKRKYTRMFFTTIAHIKNMIEGAKEGFTYELKICSGHFPMTVKKEGNEVVITNFLGEKIPRRSKIVEGVKLDIKGDIIIVNSPNIEDAGQTAAN
;
A
#
# COMPACT_ATOMS: atom_id res chain seq x y z
N MET A 1 -10.93 -0.97 45.91
CA MET A 1 -10.88 -0.45 44.50
C MET A 1 -10.01 -1.37 43.68
N GLY A 2 -10.61 -2.30 42.95
CA GLY A 2 -9.86 -3.24 42.11
C GLY A 2 -9.38 -2.52 40.86
N ILE A 3 -8.06 -2.43 40.69
CA ILE A 3 -7.42 -1.97 39.45
C ILE A 3 -7.72 -3.04 38.42
N LYS A 4 -8.63 -2.78 37.46
CA LYS A 4 -8.79 -3.61 36.26
C LYS A 4 -7.45 -3.53 35.54
N GLN A 5 -6.69 -4.64 35.56
CA GLN A 5 -5.56 -4.81 34.67
C GLN A 5 -6.12 -4.81 33.26
N ASP A 6 -5.89 -3.73 32.54
CA ASP A 6 -6.14 -3.65 31.11
C ASP A 6 -5.15 -4.64 30.42
N ASN A 7 -5.64 -5.83 30.14
CA ASN A 7 -4.85 -6.87 29.49
C ASN A 7 -4.40 -6.38 28.11
N GLY A 8 -3.08 -6.40 27.88
CA GLY A 8 -2.50 -6.16 26.57
C GLY A 8 -3.05 -7.14 25.52
N LYS A 9 -2.93 -6.79 24.24
CA LYS A 9 -3.30 -7.66 23.12
C LYS A 9 -2.08 -7.95 22.27
N SER A 10 -1.99 -9.18 21.76
CA SER A 10 -1.00 -9.58 20.76
C SER A 10 -1.68 -10.39 19.66
N ILE A 11 -1.26 -10.17 18.42
CA ILE A 11 -1.66 -10.95 17.24
C ILE A 11 -0.41 -11.28 16.46
N THR A 12 -0.32 -12.53 16.03
CA THR A 12 0.75 -13.01 15.14
C THR A 12 0.20 -13.13 13.73
N VAL A 13 0.95 -12.60 12.78
CA VAL A 13 0.66 -12.69 11.34
C VAL A 13 1.75 -13.54 10.71
N THR A 14 1.38 -14.66 10.11
CA THR A 14 2.30 -15.54 9.40
C THR A 14 2.64 -14.95 8.03
N ILE A 15 3.92 -14.96 7.66
CA ILE A 15 4.38 -14.52 6.34
C ILE A 15 4.09 -15.63 5.34
N SER A 16 3.48 -15.28 4.20
CA SER A 16 3.16 -16.22 3.14
C SER A 16 4.42 -16.82 2.52
N GLU A 17 4.32 -18.06 2.03
CA GLU A 17 5.40 -18.72 1.28
C GLU A 17 5.86 -17.87 0.09
N GLY A 18 7.18 -17.79 -0.11
CA GLY A 18 7.80 -16.98 -1.17
C GLY A 18 8.02 -15.50 -0.82
N VAL A 19 7.64 -15.06 0.38
CA VAL A 19 7.93 -13.71 0.88
C VAL A 19 8.92 -13.80 2.04
N THR A 20 9.95 -12.97 2.00
CA THR A 20 10.93 -12.83 3.09
C THR A 20 10.71 -11.51 3.81
N GLY A 21 10.64 -11.57 5.14
CA GLY A 21 10.51 -10.39 5.99
C GLY A 21 11.83 -10.08 6.68
N THR A 22 12.21 -8.81 6.76
CA THR A 22 13.34 -8.31 7.56
C THR A 22 12.87 -7.16 8.42
N LEU A 23 13.37 -7.12 9.66
CA LEU A 23 13.09 -6.04 10.61
C LEU A 23 14.41 -5.40 11.03
N GLU A 24 14.62 -4.14 10.63
CA GLU A 24 15.78 -3.33 10.99
C GLU A 24 15.33 -2.16 11.87
N GLY A 25 15.50 -2.33 13.17
CA GLY A 25 14.99 -1.35 14.14
C GLY A 25 13.46 -1.28 14.12
N THR A 26 12.91 -0.23 13.54
CA THR A 26 11.45 0.00 13.38
C THR A 26 10.95 -0.20 11.96
N ILE A 27 11.88 -0.36 11.00
CA ILE A 27 11.56 -0.53 9.59
C ILE A 27 11.34 -2.00 9.30
N LEU A 28 10.13 -2.35 8.91
CA LEU A 28 9.75 -3.68 8.46
C LEU A 28 9.72 -3.69 6.93
N THR A 29 10.49 -4.61 6.35
CA THR A 29 10.60 -4.77 4.89
C THR A 29 10.17 -6.17 4.50
N PHE A 30 9.32 -6.27 3.49
CA PHE A 30 8.92 -7.53 2.87
C PHE A 30 9.38 -7.56 1.42
N LYS A 31 10.05 -8.65 1.04
CA LYS A 31 10.52 -8.89 -0.31
C LYS A 31 9.91 -10.17 -0.87
N GLY A 32 9.29 -10.06 -2.03
CA GLY A 32 8.63 -11.17 -2.70
C GLY A 32 8.76 -11.11 -4.23
N PRO A 33 8.07 -12.00 -4.94
CA PRO A 33 8.18 -12.12 -6.40
C PRO A 33 7.68 -10.90 -7.17
N LYS A 34 6.80 -10.10 -6.58
CA LYS A 34 6.24 -8.88 -7.22
C LYS A 34 6.99 -7.61 -6.89
N GLY A 35 7.84 -7.64 -5.88
CA GLY A 35 8.66 -6.50 -5.48
C GLY A 35 8.96 -6.47 -4.01
N GLU A 36 9.45 -5.33 -3.57
CA GLU A 36 9.82 -5.05 -2.20
C GLU A 36 8.98 -3.90 -1.66
N THR A 37 8.51 -4.05 -0.43
CA THR A 37 7.78 -3.00 0.29
C THR A 37 8.43 -2.79 1.64
N SER A 38 8.69 -1.53 2.01
CA SER A 38 9.24 -1.15 3.31
C SER A 38 8.37 -0.11 3.98
N ARG A 39 8.23 -0.21 5.29
CA ARG A 39 7.50 0.76 6.09
C ARG A 39 8.11 0.90 7.47
N ASP A 40 8.20 2.13 7.94
CA ASP A 40 8.58 2.42 9.31
C ASP A 40 7.36 2.33 10.24
N PHE A 41 7.44 1.45 11.23
CA PHE A 41 6.44 1.27 12.27
C PHE A 41 6.88 1.91 13.60
N LEU A 42 7.56 3.06 13.55
CA LEU A 42 7.96 3.80 14.72
C LEU A 42 6.73 4.25 15.53
N SER A 43 6.38 3.46 16.53
CA SER A 43 5.29 3.78 17.44
C SER A 43 5.64 3.38 18.87
N PRO A 44 5.62 4.29 19.83
CA PRO A 44 5.83 3.95 21.24
C PRO A 44 4.67 3.12 21.81
N LEU A 45 3.57 3.01 21.09
CA LEU A 45 2.32 2.38 21.55
C LEU A 45 2.17 0.92 21.10
N VAL A 46 2.89 0.53 20.04
CA VAL A 46 2.78 -0.80 19.41
C VAL A 46 4.18 -1.36 19.24
N LYS A 47 4.39 -2.58 19.74
CA LYS A 47 5.64 -3.31 19.52
C LYS A 47 5.44 -4.32 18.40
N THR A 48 6.39 -4.33 17.47
CA THR A 48 6.43 -5.29 16.35
C THR A 48 7.70 -6.13 16.48
N GLU A 49 7.55 -7.44 16.46
CA GLU A 49 8.66 -8.40 16.52
C GLU A 49 8.55 -9.37 15.35
N LEU A 50 9.69 -9.69 14.73
CA LEU A 50 9.78 -10.68 13.66
C LEU A 50 10.53 -11.91 14.20
N LYS A 51 9.91 -13.08 14.19
CA LYS A 51 10.49 -14.37 14.60
C LYS A 51 10.00 -15.49 13.69
N ASN A 52 10.91 -16.33 13.21
CA ASN A 52 10.59 -17.57 12.50
C ASN A 52 9.50 -17.45 11.43
N ASN A 53 9.61 -16.44 10.57
CA ASN A 53 8.64 -16.16 9.50
C ASN A 53 7.24 -15.72 10.00
N GLU A 54 7.17 -15.21 11.22
CA GLU A 54 5.96 -14.66 11.82
C GLU A 54 6.22 -13.25 12.37
N VAL A 55 5.29 -12.34 12.13
CA VAL A 55 5.30 -10.99 12.69
C VAL A 55 4.32 -10.92 13.84
N THR A 56 4.82 -10.71 15.04
CA THR A 56 4.00 -10.50 16.23
C THR A 56 3.86 -9.03 16.52
N VAL A 57 2.64 -8.56 16.57
CA VAL A 57 2.29 -7.18 16.95
C VAL A 57 1.65 -7.22 18.33
N SER A 58 2.11 -6.38 19.25
CA SER A 58 1.60 -6.35 20.63
C SER A 58 1.41 -4.94 21.16
N ILE A 59 0.42 -4.78 22.04
CA ILE A 59 0.17 -3.56 22.79
C ILE A 59 0.10 -3.85 24.29
N PRO A 60 0.70 -3.01 25.15
CA PRO A 60 0.74 -3.25 26.59
C PRO A 60 -0.63 -3.05 27.28
N VAL A 61 -1.48 -2.19 26.72
CA VAL A 61 -2.75 -1.78 27.33
C VAL A 61 -3.84 -1.69 26.26
N SER A 62 -5.01 -2.26 26.52
CA SER A 62 -6.14 -2.26 25.60
C SER A 62 -7.00 -0.99 25.69
N LYS A 63 -6.39 0.21 25.52
CA LYS A 63 -7.13 1.47 25.40
C LYS A 63 -7.50 1.76 23.95
N ARG A 64 -8.57 2.51 23.72
CA ARG A 64 -9.11 2.82 22.37
C ARG A 64 -8.05 3.36 21.40
N LYS A 65 -7.13 4.22 21.86
CA LYS A 65 -6.04 4.77 21.07
C LYS A 65 -5.06 3.68 20.62
N TYR A 66 -4.62 2.81 21.55
CA TYR A 66 -3.70 1.71 21.27
C TYR A 66 -4.34 0.67 20.36
N THR A 67 -5.60 0.34 20.63
CA THR A 67 -6.36 -0.65 19.83
C THR A 67 -6.49 -0.20 18.37
N ARG A 68 -6.74 1.07 18.10
CA ARG A 68 -6.78 1.59 16.71
C ARG A 68 -5.43 1.43 16.01
N MET A 69 -4.35 1.91 16.64
CA MET A 69 -3.00 1.78 16.09
C MET A 69 -2.62 0.31 15.84
N PHE A 70 -2.96 -0.57 16.79
CA PHE A 70 -2.72 -2.00 16.69
C PHE A 70 -3.35 -2.63 15.45
N PHE A 71 -4.65 -2.43 15.23
CA PHE A 71 -5.31 -2.99 14.05
C PHE A 71 -4.85 -2.34 12.74
N THR A 72 -4.53 -1.04 12.75
CA THR A 72 -3.94 -0.37 11.58
C THR A 72 -2.58 -0.96 11.23
N THR A 73 -1.71 -1.19 12.21
CA THR A 73 -0.40 -1.84 12.00
C THR A 73 -0.57 -3.24 11.41
N ILE A 74 -1.49 -4.05 11.94
CA ILE A 74 -1.77 -5.39 11.41
C ILE A 74 -2.28 -5.33 9.97
N ALA A 75 -3.18 -4.39 9.65
CA ALA A 75 -3.68 -4.22 8.29
C ALA A 75 -2.56 -3.84 7.31
N HIS A 76 -1.68 -2.93 7.68
CA HIS A 76 -0.52 -2.58 6.86
C HIS A 76 0.41 -3.77 6.64
N ILE A 77 0.73 -4.54 7.70
CA ILE A 77 1.58 -5.73 7.58
C ILE A 77 0.96 -6.75 6.62
N LYS A 78 -0.34 -7.02 6.74
CA LYS A 78 -1.05 -7.93 5.82
C LYS A 78 -0.99 -7.45 4.38
N ASN A 79 -1.28 -6.16 4.13
CA ASN A 79 -1.19 -5.57 2.80
C ASN A 79 0.23 -5.64 2.23
N MET A 80 1.27 -5.42 3.05
CA MET A 80 2.66 -5.53 2.61
C MET A 80 3.02 -6.96 2.20
N ILE A 81 2.58 -7.97 2.96
CA ILE A 81 2.82 -9.38 2.64
C ILE A 81 2.10 -9.76 1.34
N GLU A 82 0.82 -9.39 1.21
CA GLU A 82 0.01 -9.65 0.01
C GLU A 82 0.58 -8.92 -1.21
N GLY A 83 0.96 -7.65 -1.04
CA GLY A 83 1.56 -6.86 -2.10
C GLY A 83 2.92 -7.39 -2.58
N ALA A 84 3.76 -7.88 -1.67
CA ALA A 84 5.03 -8.51 -2.04
C ALA A 84 4.81 -9.85 -2.79
N LYS A 85 3.75 -10.61 -2.43
CA LYS A 85 3.41 -11.90 -3.03
C LYS A 85 2.71 -11.77 -4.38
N GLU A 86 1.61 -11.02 -4.44
CA GLU A 86 0.69 -10.96 -5.58
C GLU A 86 0.71 -9.60 -6.29
N GLY A 87 1.05 -8.54 -5.55
CA GLY A 87 0.94 -7.16 -6.02
C GLY A 87 -0.50 -6.68 -6.04
N PHE A 88 -0.67 -5.36 -6.21
CA PHE A 88 -1.98 -4.73 -6.34
C PHE A 88 -2.14 -4.19 -7.74
N THR A 89 -3.32 -4.43 -8.32
CA THR A 89 -3.69 -3.96 -9.66
C THR A 89 -4.94 -3.11 -9.57
N TYR A 90 -4.88 -1.88 -10.08
CA TYR A 90 -6.05 -1.03 -10.30
C TYR A 90 -6.27 -0.86 -11.79
N GLU A 91 -7.52 -1.00 -12.20
CA GLU A 91 -7.95 -0.77 -13.58
C GLU A 91 -8.84 0.47 -13.63
N LEU A 92 -8.46 1.42 -14.47
CA LEU A 92 -9.20 2.66 -14.69
C LEU A 92 -9.72 2.64 -16.12
N LYS A 93 -10.99 2.94 -16.30
CA LYS A 93 -11.60 3.04 -17.63
C LYS A 93 -11.66 4.50 -18.07
N ILE A 94 -11.17 4.77 -19.27
CA ILE A 94 -11.29 6.08 -19.91
C ILE A 94 -12.73 6.23 -20.42
N CYS A 95 -13.50 7.11 -19.80
CA CYS A 95 -14.87 7.39 -20.21
C CYS A 95 -14.91 8.74 -20.92
N SER A 96 -15.01 8.72 -22.25
CA SER A 96 -15.21 9.92 -23.07
C SER A 96 -16.64 9.98 -23.57
N GLY A 97 -17.27 11.16 -23.46
CA GLY A 97 -18.60 11.44 -24.05
C GLY A 97 -18.46 12.08 -25.42
N HIS A 98 -18.86 13.36 -25.54
CA HIS A 98 -18.79 14.11 -26.81
C HIS A 98 -17.36 14.48 -27.23
N PHE A 99 -16.43 14.59 -26.29
CA PHE A 99 -15.03 14.98 -26.58
C PHE A 99 -14.14 13.76 -26.42
N PRO A 100 -13.60 13.20 -27.53
CA PRO A 100 -12.64 12.12 -27.43
C PRO A 100 -11.36 12.62 -26.76
N MET A 101 -11.00 12.04 -25.61
CA MET A 101 -9.76 12.36 -24.94
C MET A 101 -8.68 11.32 -25.27
N THR A 102 -7.44 11.76 -25.28
CA THR A 102 -6.29 10.89 -25.51
C THR A 102 -5.44 10.86 -24.24
N VAL A 103 -5.16 9.66 -23.76
CA VAL A 103 -4.30 9.42 -22.59
C VAL A 103 -3.02 8.75 -23.07
N LYS A 104 -1.86 9.34 -22.72
CA LYS A 104 -0.53 8.81 -23.07
C LYS A 104 0.37 8.81 -21.86
N LYS A 105 1.26 7.83 -21.80
CA LYS A 105 2.35 7.80 -20.82
C LYS A 105 3.59 8.46 -21.44
N GLU A 106 4.09 9.51 -20.80
CA GLU A 106 5.32 10.21 -21.19
C GLU A 106 6.33 10.11 -20.03
N GLY A 107 7.23 9.12 -20.12
CA GLY A 107 8.20 8.87 -19.05
C GLY A 107 7.51 8.50 -17.73
N ASN A 108 7.63 9.35 -16.71
CA ASN A 108 7.04 9.15 -15.39
C ASN A 108 5.75 9.97 -15.17
N GLU A 109 5.13 10.42 -16.25
CA GLU A 109 3.88 11.18 -16.23
C GLU A 109 2.83 10.55 -17.15
N VAL A 110 1.57 10.73 -16.78
CA VAL A 110 0.42 10.49 -17.65
C VAL A 110 -0.06 11.82 -18.18
N VAL A 111 -0.16 11.94 -19.49
CA VAL A 111 -0.62 13.15 -20.17
C VAL A 111 -2.01 12.90 -20.77
N ILE A 112 -2.97 13.71 -20.38
CA ILE A 112 -4.35 13.65 -20.86
C ILE A 112 -4.60 14.88 -21.73
N THR A 113 -4.91 14.66 -23.00
CA THR A 113 -5.20 15.72 -23.96
C THR A 113 -6.69 15.73 -24.32
N ASN A 114 -7.19 16.91 -24.59
CA ASN A 114 -8.59 17.15 -24.97
C ASN A 114 -9.61 16.72 -23.90
N PHE A 115 -9.24 16.84 -22.63
CA PHE A 115 -10.15 16.56 -21.52
C PHE A 115 -11.29 17.59 -21.53
N LEU A 116 -12.52 17.14 -21.81
CA LEU A 116 -13.71 18.00 -21.93
C LEU A 116 -13.53 19.20 -22.89
N GLY A 117 -12.67 19.05 -23.93
CA GLY A 117 -12.39 20.13 -24.89
C GLY A 117 -11.34 21.11 -24.44
N GLU A 118 -10.63 20.87 -23.36
CA GLU A 118 -9.51 21.71 -22.90
C GLU A 118 -8.37 21.72 -23.91
N LYS A 119 -7.81 22.92 -24.17
CA LYS A 119 -6.66 23.11 -25.07
C LYS A 119 -5.34 22.75 -24.41
N ILE A 120 -5.25 22.88 -23.07
CA ILE A 120 -4.03 22.61 -22.30
C ILE A 120 -4.07 21.18 -21.81
N PRO A 121 -3.04 20.36 -22.10
CA PRO A 121 -2.98 18.99 -21.60
C PRO A 121 -2.85 18.95 -20.07
N ARG A 122 -3.58 18.03 -19.44
CA ARG A 122 -3.42 17.73 -18.01
C ARG A 122 -2.30 16.73 -17.85
N ARG A 123 -1.49 16.90 -16.79
CA ARG A 123 -0.38 16.02 -16.46
C ARG A 123 -0.53 15.51 -15.04
N SER A 124 -0.34 14.21 -14.87
CA SER A 124 -0.33 13.53 -13.58
C SER A 124 0.96 12.75 -13.41
N LYS A 125 1.60 12.88 -12.24
CA LYS A 125 2.82 12.14 -11.93
C LYS A 125 2.50 10.72 -11.48
N ILE A 126 3.26 9.76 -11.99
CA ILE A 126 3.24 8.37 -11.53
C ILE A 126 4.14 8.29 -10.30
N VAL A 127 3.66 7.67 -9.22
CA VAL A 127 4.45 7.43 -8.01
C VAL A 127 5.61 6.48 -8.33
N GLU A 128 6.76 6.70 -7.72
CA GLU A 128 7.94 5.86 -7.94
C GLU A 128 7.67 4.39 -7.58
N GLY A 129 8.19 3.46 -8.39
CA GLY A 129 7.97 2.03 -8.20
C GLY A 129 6.62 1.49 -8.72
N VAL A 130 5.75 2.36 -9.25
CA VAL A 130 4.48 1.96 -9.86
C VAL A 130 4.66 1.70 -11.35
N LYS A 131 4.14 0.56 -11.82
CA LYS A 131 4.05 0.23 -13.25
C LYS A 131 2.68 0.63 -13.76
N LEU A 132 2.66 1.42 -14.83
CA LEU A 132 1.43 1.87 -15.48
C LEU A 132 1.48 1.50 -16.96
N ASP A 133 0.44 0.80 -17.42
CA ASP A 133 0.24 0.39 -18.80
C ASP A 133 -1.11 0.92 -19.30
N ILE A 134 -1.15 1.40 -20.55
CA ILE A 134 -2.37 1.90 -21.19
C ILE A 134 -2.73 0.95 -22.32
N LYS A 135 -3.91 0.35 -22.26
CA LYS A 135 -4.44 -0.59 -23.25
C LYS A 135 -5.79 -0.10 -23.78
N GLY A 136 -5.74 0.64 -24.88
CA GLY A 136 -6.97 1.26 -25.43
C GLY A 136 -7.62 2.19 -24.41
N ASP A 137 -8.83 1.85 -23.97
CA ASP A 137 -9.60 2.64 -23.00
C ASP A 137 -9.38 2.24 -21.54
N ILE A 138 -8.41 1.32 -21.27
CA ILE A 138 -8.12 0.85 -19.92
C ILE A 138 -6.71 1.24 -19.54
N ILE A 139 -6.57 1.84 -18.37
CA ILE A 139 -5.29 2.13 -17.74
C ILE A 139 -5.11 1.12 -16.60
N ILE A 140 -4.01 0.38 -16.64
CA ILE A 140 -3.67 -0.63 -15.64
C ILE A 140 -2.53 -0.11 -14.79
N VAL A 141 -2.74 -0.03 -13.48
CA VAL A 141 -1.77 0.44 -12.49
C VAL A 141 -1.37 -0.74 -11.61
N ASN A 142 -0.10 -1.10 -11.60
CA ASN A 142 0.43 -2.21 -10.80
C ASN A 142 1.51 -1.72 -9.83
N SER A 143 1.40 -2.11 -8.56
CA SER A 143 2.45 -1.87 -7.55
C SER A 143 2.42 -2.96 -6.47
N PRO A 144 3.56 -3.27 -5.85
CA PRO A 144 3.61 -4.08 -4.64
C PRO A 144 3.05 -3.32 -3.43
N ASN A 145 2.99 -1.98 -3.47
CA ASN A 145 2.43 -1.15 -2.42
C ASN A 145 1.02 -0.67 -2.82
N ILE A 146 0.02 -1.03 -2.02
CA ILE A 146 -1.39 -0.64 -2.25
C ILE A 146 -1.59 0.88 -2.20
N GLU A 147 -0.83 1.59 -1.33
CA GLU A 147 -0.95 3.05 -1.18
C GLU A 147 -0.44 3.76 -2.43
N ASP A 148 0.72 3.33 -2.99
CA ASP A 148 1.31 3.93 -4.18
C ASP A 148 0.47 3.65 -5.43
N ALA A 149 -0.07 2.42 -5.54
CA ALA A 149 -1.00 2.06 -6.61
C ALA A 149 -2.28 2.90 -6.55
N GLY A 150 -2.88 3.02 -5.35
CA GLY A 150 -4.09 3.81 -5.12
C GLY A 150 -3.86 5.30 -5.35
N GLN A 151 -2.74 5.85 -4.89
CA GLN A 151 -2.39 7.26 -5.10
C GLN A 151 -2.17 7.58 -6.58
N THR A 152 -1.48 6.69 -7.31
CA THR A 152 -1.27 6.86 -8.76
C THR A 152 -2.60 6.77 -9.51
N ALA A 153 -3.50 5.88 -9.10
CA ALA A 153 -4.82 5.73 -9.70
C ALA A 153 -5.74 6.93 -9.43
N ALA A 154 -5.55 7.63 -8.29
CA ALA A 154 -6.36 8.79 -7.90
C ALA A 154 -5.86 10.12 -8.47
N ASN A 155 -4.58 10.22 -8.82
CA ASN A 155 -3.97 11.42 -9.41
C ASN A 155 -4.46 11.68 -10.84
#